data_c06914ad3492cd9a9bef5ec2d568a75e
#
_entry.id   c06914ad3492cd9a9bef5ec2d568a75e
#
_cell.length_a   1.000
_cell.length_b   1.000
_cell.length_c   1.000
_cell.angle_alpha   90.00
_cell.angle_beta   90.00
_cell.angle_gamma   90.00
#
_symmetry.space_group_name_H-M   'P 1'
#
loop_
_entity.id
_entity.type
_entity.pdbx_description
1 polymer ?
#
loop_
_entity_poly.entity_id
_entity_poly.type
_entity_poly.pdbx_seq_one_letter_code
_entity_poly.pdbx_strand_id
1 'polypeptide(L)'
;MCRLYIDEVDMEKLKSFVRQNLQLILMVLCGILVVSGILVIVFGGGNSDGWIKAMFVIFGVVLIVLGCSLLFFALIVATDERANFFLYDGKTKSNISVEEVDFALVNKRMTFVMTKLSTTASQVWTENVFVGDNEILGEDDSFIPLISYKILYDLYDRANEGIWNLYVMADASIIDSIVAGLELNGDTELGNAFKFLHSNANGNYERTEKFLADNKKYIQNKMVKYVKANIERF
;
A
#
# COMPACT_ATOMS: atom_id res chain seq x y z
N MET A 1 33.81 6.05 -10.98
CA MET A 1 32.35 6.11 -10.96
C MET A 1 31.68 4.80 -10.51
N CYS A 2 32.14 3.61 -10.86
CA CYS A 2 31.52 2.33 -10.44
C CYS A 2 31.54 2.01 -8.92
N ARG A 3 32.51 2.50 -8.18
CA ARG A 3 32.65 2.14 -6.74
C ARG A 3 31.58 2.79 -5.82
N LEU A 4 31.16 4.01 -6.14
CA LEU A 4 30.10 4.73 -5.39
C LEU A 4 28.71 4.11 -5.58
N TYR A 5 28.44 3.52 -6.74
CA TYR A 5 27.14 2.93 -7.06
C TYR A 5 26.90 1.58 -6.33
N ILE A 6 27.97 0.82 -6.10
CA ILE A 6 27.88 -0.46 -5.38
C ILE A 6 27.61 -0.21 -3.89
N ASP A 7 28.22 0.80 -3.28
CA ASP A 7 28.02 1.16 -1.88
C ASP A 7 26.59 1.68 -1.61
N GLU A 8 25.97 2.33 -2.57
CA GLU A 8 24.60 2.88 -2.43
C GLU A 8 23.54 1.79 -2.49
N VAL A 9 23.69 0.84 -3.41
CA VAL A 9 22.77 -0.33 -3.55
C VAL A 9 22.88 -1.27 -2.34
N ASP A 10 24.07 -1.48 -1.78
CA ASP A 10 24.25 -2.29 -0.58
C ASP A 10 23.72 -1.58 0.68
N MET A 11 23.79 -0.25 0.72
CA MET A 11 23.26 0.54 1.81
C MET A 11 21.71 0.53 1.84
N GLU A 12 21.05 0.54 0.67
CA GLU A 12 19.59 0.41 0.58
C GLU A 12 19.11 -0.99 0.98
N LYS A 13 19.79 -2.02 0.53
CA LYS A 13 19.50 -3.40 0.97
C LYS A 13 19.69 -3.56 2.47
N LEU A 14 20.73 -2.96 3.04
CA LEU A 14 20.96 -2.99 4.48
C LEU A 14 19.86 -2.22 5.23
N LYS A 15 19.45 -1.06 4.75
CA LYS A 15 18.34 -0.29 5.32
C LYS A 15 17.02 -1.07 5.29
N SER A 16 16.70 -1.72 4.16
CA SER A 16 15.48 -2.52 4.04
C SER A 16 15.53 -3.74 4.96
N PHE A 17 16.68 -4.43 5.04
CA PHE A 17 16.88 -5.55 5.94
C PHE A 17 16.75 -5.14 7.41
N VAL A 18 17.37 -4.02 7.82
CA VAL A 18 17.26 -3.50 9.18
C VAL A 18 15.83 -3.11 9.49
N ARG A 19 15.12 -2.47 8.55
CA ARG A 19 13.71 -2.07 8.73
C ARG A 19 12.80 -3.28 8.89
N GLN A 20 12.97 -4.31 8.06
CA GLN A 20 12.19 -5.56 8.14
C GLN A 20 12.45 -6.36 9.41
N ASN A 21 13.67 -6.26 9.96
CA ASN A 21 14.06 -7.03 11.14
C ASN A 21 14.19 -6.16 12.41
N LEU A 22 13.81 -4.89 12.36
CA LEU A 22 13.98 -3.95 13.47
C LEU A 22 13.37 -4.46 14.77
N GLN A 23 12.17 -5.03 14.70
CA GLN A 23 11.48 -5.60 15.85
C GLN A 23 12.26 -6.76 16.46
N LEU A 24 12.76 -7.67 15.64
CA LEU A 24 13.57 -8.81 16.09
C LEU A 24 14.89 -8.35 16.71
N ILE A 25 15.55 -7.37 16.08
CA ILE A 25 16.79 -6.77 16.60
C ILE A 25 16.55 -6.11 17.96
N LEU A 26 15.47 -5.34 18.09
CA LEU A 26 15.11 -4.70 19.36
C LEU A 26 14.79 -5.72 20.45
N MET A 27 14.07 -6.80 20.15
CA MET A 27 13.80 -7.88 21.11
C MET A 27 15.07 -8.59 21.58
N VAL A 28 16.01 -8.86 20.68
CA VAL A 28 17.30 -9.48 21.02
C VAL A 28 18.13 -8.55 21.91
N LEU A 29 18.22 -7.25 21.56
CA LEU A 29 18.92 -6.25 22.37
C LEU A 29 18.33 -6.12 23.77
N CYS A 30 17.01 -6.12 23.88
CA CYS A 30 16.29 -6.11 25.15
C CYS A 30 16.68 -7.34 26.00
N GLY A 31 16.64 -8.54 25.42
CA GLY A 31 17.03 -9.76 26.11
C GLY A 31 18.46 -9.71 26.63
N ILE A 32 19.41 -9.21 25.83
CA ILE A 32 20.82 -9.04 26.23
C ILE A 32 20.95 -8.09 27.40
N LEU A 33 20.26 -6.93 27.37
CA LEU A 33 20.34 -5.94 28.45
C LEU A 33 19.76 -6.48 29.75
N VAL A 34 18.61 -7.14 29.72
CA VAL A 34 18.00 -7.70 30.93
C VAL A 34 18.87 -8.81 31.52
N VAL A 35 19.39 -9.73 30.72
CA VAL A 35 20.28 -10.79 31.18
C VAL A 35 21.57 -10.21 31.75
N SER A 36 22.18 -9.22 31.09
CA SER A 36 23.38 -8.54 31.55
C SER A 36 23.14 -7.85 32.91
N GLY A 37 21.98 -7.18 33.06
CA GLY A 37 21.59 -6.54 34.31
C GLY A 37 21.48 -7.54 35.47
N ILE A 38 20.88 -8.69 35.25
CA ILE A 38 20.76 -9.76 36.23
C ILE A 38 22.16 -10.31 36.59
N LEU A 39 23.01 -10.57 35.61
CA LEU A 39 24.37 -11.06 35.84
C LEU A 39 25.21 -10.08 36.65
N VAL A 40 25.12 -8.79 36.37
CA VAL A 40 25.80 -7.73 37.13
C VAL A 40 25.35 -7.73 38.57
N ILE A 41 24.06 -7.86 38.86
CA ILE A 41 23.56 -7.90 40.24
C ILE A 41 24.05 -9.18 40.97
N VAL A 42 23.94 -10.34 40.30
CA VAL A 42 24.26 -11.62 40.92
C VAL A 42 25.78 -11.74 41.18
N PHE A 43 26.58 -11.51 40.15
CA PHE A 43 28.05 -11.71 40.29
C PHE A 43 28.79 -10.53 40.86
N GLY A 44 28.39 -9.31 40.51
CA GLY A 44 29.03 -8.09 41.07
C GLY A 44 28.57 -7.78 42.48
N GLY A 45 27.27 -7.93 42.75
CA GLY A 45 26.72 -7.67 44.10
C GLY A 45 26.96 -8.79 45.12
N GLY A 46 27.15 -10.04 44.66
CA GLY A 46 27.36 -11.20 45.55
C GLY A 46 28.74 -11.26 46.20
N ASN A 47 29.76 -10.79 45.51
CA ASN A 47 31.17 -10.89 45.95
C ASN A 47 31.79 -9.56 46.46
N SER A 48 30.99 -8.50 46.56
CA SER A 48 31.48 -7.15 46.94
C SER A 48 30.83 -6.67 48.22
N ASP A 49 31.57 -5.93 49.01
CA ASP A 49 31.09 -5.34 50.27
C ASP A 49 30.75 -3.86 50.17
N GLY A 50 29.79 -3.42 50.99
CA GLY A 50 29.48 -2.02 51.21
C GLY A 50 29.08 -1.23 49.97
N TRP A 51 29.76 -0.13 49.68
CA TRP A 51 29.48 0.80 48.61
C TRP A 51 29.59 0.21 47.22
N ILE A 52 30.55 -0.68 46.98
CA ILE A 52 30.76 -1.34 45.69
C ILE A 52 29.57 -2.23 45.33
N LYS A 53 29.04 -2.97 46.30
CA LYS A 53 27.82 -3.77 46.14
C LYS A 53 26.62 -2.91 45.72
N ALA A 54 26.45 -1.76 46.39
CA ALA A 54 25.36 -0.84 46.03
C ALA A 54 25.49 -0.34 44.59
N MET A 55 26.68 -0.03 44.12
CA MET A 55 26.91 0.40 42.72
C MET A 55 26.56 -0.68 41.70
N PHE A 56 26.94 -1.95 41.95
CA PHE A 56 26.58 -3.05 41.03
C PHE A 56 25.07 -3.29 40.98
N VAL A 57 24.40 -3.18 42.12
CA VAL A 57 22.93 -3.32 42.17
C VAL A 57 22.27 -2.19 41.40
N ILE A 58 22.66 -0.93 41.61
CA ILE A 58 22.13 0.23 40.91
C ILE A 58 22.34 0.08 39.40
N PHE A 59 23.56 -0.25 38.97
CA PHE A 59 23.91 -0.41 37.56
C PHE A 59 23.10 -1.54 36.88
N GLY A 60 22.97 -2.67 37.57
CA GLY A 60 22.17 -3.81 37.07
C GLY A 60 20.67 -3.46 36.94
N VAL A 61 20.12 -2.71 37.91
CA VAL A 61 18.72 -2.22 37.84
C VAL A 61 18.54 -1.26 36.67
N VAL A 62 19.48 -0.37 36.41
CA VAL A 62 19.45 0.56 35.27
C VAL A 62 19.42 -0.21 33.95
N LEU A 63 20.23 -1.26 33.80
CA LEU A 63 20.25 -2.09 32.61
C LEU A 63 18.90 -2.83 32.39
N ILE A 64 18.30 -3.33 33.47
CA ILE A 64 16.98 -3.99 33.40
C ILE A 64 15.90 -2.99 32.98
N VAL A 65 15.88 -1.81 33.56
CA VAL A 65 14.91 -0.74 33.24
C VAL A 65 15.07 -0.32 31.78
N LEU A 66 16.29 -0.13 31.29
CA LEU A 66 16.55 0.16 29.86
C LEU A 66 16.08 -0.95 28.95
N GLY A 67 16.35 -2.22 29.31
CA GLY A 67 15.87 -3.36 28.55
C GLY A 67 14.34 -3.42 28.50
N CYS A 68 13.65 -3.22 29.62
CA CYS A 68 12.19 -3.18 29.67
C CYS A 68 11.60 -2.01 28.85
N SER A 69 12.25 -0.84 28.89
CA SER A 69 11.83 0.33 28.09
C SER A 69 11.99 0.07 26.60
N LEU A 70 13.08 -0.59 26.17
CA LEU A 70 13.27 -1.00 24.79
C LEU A 70 12.25 -2.06 24.35
N LEU A 71 11.89 -2.99 25.24
CA LEU A 71 10.83 -3.97 24.96
C LEU A 71 9.49 -3.27 24.74
N PHE A 72 9.14 -2.33 25.60
CA PHE A 72 7.93 -1.55 25.47
C PHE A 72 7.91 -0.76 24.17
N PHE A 73 9.04 -0.13 23.81
CA PHE A 73 9.19 0.57 22.54
C PHE A 73 9.09 -0.38 21.34
N ALA A 74 9.70 -1.56 21.41
CA ALA A 74 9.58 -2.58 20.36
C ALA A 74 8.14 -3.08 20.18
N LEU A 75 7.39 -3.19 21.28
CA LEU A 75 5.96 -3.55 21.23
C LEU A 75 5.11 -2.42 20.63
N ILE A 76 5.40 -1.16 20.95
CA ILE A 76 4.71 -0.01 20.34
C ILE A 76 5.00 0.05 18.85
N VAL A 77 6.27 -0.07 18.44
CA VAL A 77 6.67 -0.10 17.03
C VAL A 77 5.99 -1.27 16.30
N ALA A 78 5.90 -2.46 16.94
CA ALA A 78 5.23 -3.61 16.37
C ALA A 78 3.71 -3.43 16.23
N THR A 79 3.09 -2.69 17.14
CA THR A 79 1.67 -2.32 17.03
C THR A 79 1.47 -1.22 16.01
N ASP A 80 2.43 -0.30 15.86
CA ASP A 80 2.39 0.75 14.83
C ASP A 80 2.63 0.20 13.41
N GLU A 81 3.47 -0.81 13.24
CA GLU A 81 3.64 -1.47 11.93
C GLU A 81 2.41 -2.27 11.49
N ARG A 82 1.54 -2.67 12.40
CA ARG A 82 0.27 -3.33 12.08
C ARG A 82 -0.87 -2.37 11.78
N ALA A 83 -0.69 -1.12 12.17
CA ALA A 83 -1.73 -0.15 12.12
C ALA A 83 -1.40 0.96 11.20
N ASN A 84 -1.76 1.63 10.50
CA ASN A 84 -1.68 3.04 10.11
C ASN A 84 -1.18 3.25 8.70
N PHE A 85 -1.94 2.69 7.79
CA PHE A 85 -1.97 3.22 6.45
C PHE A 85 -2.98 4.37 6.39
N PHE A 86 -2.52 5.49 5.86
CA PHE A 86 -3.40 6.62 5.64
C PHE A 86 -4.10 6.46 4.29
N LEU A 87 -5.32 5.97 4.28
CA LEU A 87 -6.18 6.14 3.13
C LEU A 87 -6.72 7.57 3.14
N TYR A 88 -6.15 8.40 2.29
CA TYR A 88 -6.55 9.80 2.17
C TYR A 88 -7.65 9.95 1.12
N ASP A 89 -8.84 10.35 1.56
CA ASP A 89 -10.00 10.59 0.68
C ASP A 89 -10.18 12.06 0.26
N GLY A 90 -9.18 12.90 0.54
CA GLY A 90 -9.19 14.33 0.27
C GLY A 90 -9.74 15.20 1.40
N LYS A 91 -10.45 14.62 2.34
CA LYS A 91 -11.05 15.34 3.48
C LYS A 91 -10.49 14.90 4.82
N THR A 92 -10.29 13.62 4.98
CA THR A 92 -9.82 13.01 6.23
C THR A 92 -8.67 12.05 5.99
N LYS A 93 -7.64 12.14 6.84
CA LYS A 93 -6.65 11.08 6.96
C LYS A 93 -7.18 10.09 7.99
N SER A 94 -7.53 8.90 7.57
CA SER A 94 -7.97 7.85 8.48
C SER A 94 -6.86 6.82 8.61
N ASN A 95 -6.45 6.57 9.86
CA ASN A 95 -5.65 5.39 10.17
C ASN A 95 -6.54 4.17 10.07
N ILE A 96 -6.25 3.30 9.10
CA ILE A 96 -6.99 2.06 8.91
C ILE A 96 -6.01 0.90 8.93
N SER A 97 -6.40 -0.19 9.58
CA SER A 97 -5.65 -1.44 9.46
C SER A 97 -5.85 -2.06 8.08
N VAL A 98 -4.89 -2.89 7.63
CA VAL A 98 -5.01 -3.59 6.34
C VAL A 98 -6.28 -4.44 6.28
N GLU A 99 -6.70 -4.99 7.42
CA GLU A 99 -7.92 -5.79 7.51
C GLU A 99 -9.19 -4.97 7.25
N GLU A 100 -9.21 -3.71 7.68
CA GLU A 100 -10.36 -2.80 7.54
C GLU A 100 -10.49 -2.22 6.13
N VAL A 101 -9.48 -2.38 5.26
CA VAL A 101 -9.56 -1.92 3.87
C VAL A 101 -10.64 -2.72 3.14
N ASP A 102 -11.74 -2.06 2.85
CA ASP A 102 -12.85 -2.59 2.08
C ASP A 102 -13.02 -1.86 0.74
N PHE A 103 -13.98 -2.31 -0.06
CA PHE A 103 -14.24 -1.70 -1.35
C PHE A 103 -14.76 -0.25 -1.23
N ALA A 104 -15.54 0.07 -0.20
CA ALA A 104 -16.09 1.42 -0.04
C ALA A 104 -14.97 2.45 0.18
N LEU A 105 -13.99 2.13 1.01
CA LEU A 105 -12.80 2.95 1.25
C LEU A 105 -11.94 3.12 -0.01
N VAL A 106 -11.66 2.00 -0.70
CA VAL A 106 -10.88 2.03 -1.95
C VAL A 106 -11.60 2.86 -3.02
N ASN A 107 -12.90 2.65 -3.20
CA ASN A 107 -13.69 3.40 -4.17
C ASN A 107 -13.72 4.90 -3.86
N LYS A 108 -13.84 5.27 -2.58
CA LYS A 108 -13.79 6.67 -2.13
C LYS A 108 -12.42 7.30 -2.42
N ARG A 109 -11.32 6.57 -2.15
CA ARG A 109 -9.97 7.01 -2.47
C ARG A 109 -9.79 7.21 -3.98
N MET A 110 -10.24 6.26 -4.78
CA MET A 110 -10.12 6.35 -6.24
C MET A 110 -10.98 7.48 -6.82
N THR A 111 -12.17 7.72 -6.28
CA THR A 111 -12.99 8.88 -6.65
C THR A 111 -12.26 10.18 -6.37
N PHE A 112 -11.55 10.28 -5.23
CA PHE A 112 -10.71 11.44 -4.93
C PHE A 112 -9.55 11.59 -5.91
N VAL A 113 -8.83 10.50 -6.22
CA VAL A 113 -7.74 10.51 -7.20
C VAL A 113 -8.24 11.00 -8.56
N MET A 114 -9.34 10.44 -9.05
CA MET A 114 -9.95 10.84 -10.32
C MET A 114 -10.36 12.32 -10.32
N THR A 115 -10.90 12.82 -9.21
CA THR A 115 -11.25 14.24 -9.06
C THR A 115 -10.00 15.15 -9.11
N LYS A 116 -8.90 14.71 -8.50
CA LYS A 116 -7.63 15.44 -8.54
C LYS A 116 -7.00 15.46 -9.93
N LEU A 117 -7.19 14.41 -10.70
CA LEU A 117 -6.83 14.38 -12.12
C LEU A 117 -7.74 15.29 -12.97
N SER A 118 -8.65 16.03 -12.34
CA SER A 118 -9.66 16.84 -13.02
C SER A 118 -10.48 16.02 -14.02
N THR A 119 -10.65 14.74 -13.74
CA THR A 119 -11.26 13.80 -14.66
C THR A 119 -12.64 13.43 -14.18
N THR A 120 -13.63 13.68 -15.02
CA THR A 120 -15.01 13.18 -14.82
C THR A 120 -15.14 11.77 -15.42
N ALA A 121 -16.17 11.03 -14.99
CA ALA A 121 -16.45 9.71 -15.56
C ALA A 121 -16.67 9.74 -17.10
N SER A 122 -17.08 10.87 -17.66
CA SER A 122 -17.23 11.07 -19.11
C SER A 122 -15.89 11.38 -19.81
N GLN A 123 -15.02 12.18 -19.18
CA GLN A 123 -13.74 12.58 -19.78
C GLN A 123 -12.80 11.39 -19.97
N VAL A 124 -12.88 10.36 -19.12
CA VAL A 124 -12.11 9.12 -19.26
C VAL A 124 -12.23 8.50 -20.65
N TRP A 125 -13.38 8.64 -21.31
CA TRP A 125 -13.66 8.06 -22.61
C TRP A 125 -13.34 8.97 -23.79
N THR A 126 -12.99 10.22 -23.51
CA THR A 126 -12.65 11.22 -24.53
C THR A 126 -11.20 11.69 -24.44
N GLU A 127 -10.59 11.54 -23.28
CA GLU A 127 -9.21 11.95 -23.01
C GLU A 127 -8.44 10.78 -22.39
N ASN A 128 -7.18 10.58 -22.80
CA ASN A 128 -6.36 9.55 -22.22
C ASN A 128 -5.81 10.03 -20.87
N VAL A 129 -6.45 9.61 -19.78
CA VAL A 129 -6.10 9.97 -18.40
C VAL A 129 -4.76 9.36 -17.92
N PHE A 130 -4.20 8.44 -18.69
CA PHE A 130 -2.90 7.81 -18.41
C PHE A 130 -1.73 8.55 -19.07
N VAL A 131 -2.00 9.55 -19.91
CA VAL A 131 -0.99 10.34 -20.61
C VAL A 131 -0.97 11.75 -20.03
N GLY A 132 0.17 12.15 -19.51
CA GLY A 132 0.42 13.50 -19.01
C GLY A 132 1.27 13.52 -17.75
N ASP A 133 1.89 14.68 -17.48
CA ASP A 133 2.60 14.97 -16.23
C ASP A 133 1.56 15.14 -15.10
N ASN A 134 1.17 14.02 -14.53
CA ASN A 134 0.25 14.00 -13.42
C ASN A 134 1.01 14.10 -12.11
N GLU A 135 1.02 15.28 -11.49
CA GLU A 135 1.62 15.51 -10.17
C GLU A 135 1.10 14.54 -9.09
N ILE A 136 -0.10 13.94 -9.31
CA ILE A 136 -0.73 13.03 -8.36
C ILE A 136 -0.26 11.60 -8.55
N LEU A 137 -0.03 11.19 -9.80
CA LEU A 137 0.53 9.86 -10.10
C LEU A 137 2.05 9.89 -9.92
N GLY A 138 2.69 11.07 -10.12
CA GLY A 138 4.13 11.21 -10.06
C GLY A 138 4.82 10.21 -10.99
N GLU A 139 5.98 9.72 -10.57
CA GLU A 139 6.68 8.60 -11.22
C GLU A 139 6.14 7.22 -10.75
N ASP A 140 5.12 7.21 -9.90
CA ASP A 140 4.59 5.99 -9.30
C ASP A 140 3.39 5.46 -10.09
N ASP A 141 3.62 4.43 -10.87
CA ASP A 141 2.61 3.72 -11.68
C ASP A 141 1.60 2.92 -10.83
N SER A 142 1.67 3.00 -9.50
CA SER A 142 0.83 2.19 -8.60
C SER A 142 -0.67 2.49 -8.73
N PHE A 143 -1.04 3.69 -9.17
CA PHE A 143 -2.44 4.04 -9.38
C PHE A 143 -3.01 3.55 -10.72
N ILE A 144 -2.18 3.26 -11.72
CA ILE A 144 -2.63 2.89 -13.08
C ILE A 144 -3.57 1.68 -13.07
N PRO A 145 -3.23 0.53 -12.43
CA PRO A 145 -4.15 -0.61 -12.35
C PRO A 145 -5.46 -0.26 -11.67
N LEU A 146 -5.42 0.52 -10.59
CA LEU A 146 -6.62 0.93 -9.88
C LEU A 146 -7.51 1.85 -10.69
N ILE A 147 -6.94 2.77 -11.46
CA ILE A 147 -7.68 3.64 -12.39
C ILE A 147 -8.40 2.77 -13.42
N SER A 148 -7.72 1.77 -14.00
CA SER A 148 -8.32 0.86 -14.97
C SER A 148 -9.50 0.09 -14.38
N TYR A 149 -9.36 -0.52 -13.20
CA TYR A 149 -10.49 -1.17 -12.52
C TYR A 149 -11.62 -0.20 -12.18
N LYS A 150 -11.28 1.01 -11.73
CA LYS A 150 -12.27 2.05 -11.40
C LYS A 150 -13.09 2.46 -12.62
N ILE A 151 -12.45 2.60 -13.77
CA ILE A 151 -13.11 2.91 -15.04
C ILE A 151 -14.10 1.80 -15.42
N LEU A 152 -13.70 0.54 -15.34
CA LEU A 152 -14.61 -0.59 -15.61
C LEU A 152 -15.77 -0.63 -14.61
N TYR A 153 -15.48 -0.38 -13.34
CA TYR A 153 -16.51 -0.31 -12.31
C TYR A 153 -17.50 0.83 -12.57
N ASP A 154 -17.01 2.03 -12.87
CA ASP A 154 -17.85 3.21 -13.11
C ASP A 154 -18.68 3.07 -14.40
N LEU A 155 -18.16 2.42 -15.44
CA LEU A 155 -18.92 2.13 -16.65
C LEU A 155 -20.17 1.30 -16.35
N TYR A 156 -20.08 0.37 -15.38
CA TYR A 156 -21.21 -0.40 -14.91
C TYR A 156 -22.11 0.41 -13.95
N ASP A 157 -21.53 0.99 -12.92
CA ASP A 157 -22.26 1.62 -11.81
C ASP A 157 -22.98 2.90 -12.23
N ARG A 158 -22.41 3.62 -13.20
CA ARG A 158 -22.90 4.91 -13.70
C ARG A 158 -23.45 4.83 -15.13
N ALA A 159 -23.89 3.66 -15.55
CA ALA A 159 -24.42 3.40 -16.89
C ALA A 159 -25.53 4.37 -17.33
N ASN A 160 -26.33 4.87 -16.39
CA ASN A 160 -27.43 5.81 -16.63
C ASN A 160 -26.97 7.26 -16.95
N GLU A 161 -25.68 7.57 -16.83
CA GLU A 161 -25.15 8.92 -17.07
C GLU A 161 -24.74 9.17 -18.54
N GLY A 162 -25.17 8.33 -19.47
CA GLY A 162 -24.82 8.45 -20.90
C GLY A 162 -23.40 7.98 -21.24
N ILE A 163 -22.69 7.40 -20.28
CA ILE A 163 -21.30 6.96 -20.44
C ILE A 163 -21.14 5.88 -21.49
N TRP A 164 -22.19 5.07 -21.72
CA TRP A 164 -22.19 4.02 -22.75
C TRP A 164 -21.92 4.55 -24.14
N ASN A 165 -22.49 5.69 -24.51
CA ASN A 165 -22.24 6.30 -25.81
C ASN A 165 -20.78 6.73 -25.96
N LEU A 166 -20.21 7.30 -24.90
CA LEU A 166 -18.80 7.71 -24.88
C LEU A 166 -17.87 6.50 -24.97
N TYR A 167 -18.19 5.43 -24.24
CA TYR A 167 -17.44 4.17 -24.29
C TYR A 167 -17.44 3.58 -25.72
N VAL A 168 -18.57 3.53 -26.39
CA VAL A 168 -18.65 3.01 -27.76
C VAL A 168 -17.88 3.86 -28.76
N MET A 169 -17.77 5.16 -28.51
CA MET A 169 -17.06 6.14 -29.35
C MET A 169 -15.59 6.33 -28.96
N ALA A 170 -15.15 5.71 -27.87
CA ALA A 170 -13.79 5.88 -27.37
C ALA A 170 -12.73 5.40 -28.37
N ASP A 171 -11.65 6.15 -28.48
CA ASP A 171 -10.51 5.77 -29.29
C ASP A 171 -9.85 4.48 -28.80
N ALA A 172 -9.32 3.70 -29.73
CA ALA A 172 -8.61 2.46 -29.42
C ALA A 172 -7.44 2.71 -28.43
N SER A 173 -6.77 3.86 -28.51
CA SER A 173 -5.69 4.23 -27.59
C SER A 173 -6.12 4.32 -26.13
N ILE A 174 -7.34 4.79 -25.88
CA ILE A 174 -7.93 4.87 -24.54
C ILE A 174 -8.17 3.46 -24.00
N ILE A 175 -8.79 2.62 -24.84
CA ILE A 175 -9.05 1.22 -24.49
C ILE A 175 -7.74 0.46 -24.24
N ASP A 176 -6.73 0.66 -25.07
CA ASP A 176 -5.42 0.04 -24.93
C ASP A 176 -4.74 0.47 -23.62
N SER A 177 -4.85 1.73 -23.22
CA SER A 177 -4.32 2.22 -21.95
C SER A 177 -5.03 1.59 -20.74
N ILE A 178 -6.37 1.43 -20.81
CA ILE A 178 -7.13 0.74 -19.76
C ILE A 178 -6.67 -0.72 -19.66
N VAL A 179 -6.52 -1.40 -20.79
CA VAL A 179 -6.08 -2.79 -20.85
C VAL A 179 -4.67 -2.93 -20.30
N ALA A 180 -3.75 -2.07 -20.71
CA ALA A 180 -2.38 -2.05 -20.17
C ALA A 180 -2.34 -1.91 -18.65
N GLY A 181 -3.20 -1.05 -18.08
CA GLY A 181 -3.31 -0.92 -16.62
C GLY A 181 -3.84 -2.19 -15.93
N LEU A 182 -4.75 -2.94 -16.56
CA LEU A 182 -5.18 -4.25 -16.03
C LEU A 182 -4.06 -5.29 -16.12
N GLU A 183 -3.31 -5.30 -17.22
CA GLU A 183 -2.17 -6.20 -17.45
C GLU A 183 -1.05 -5.99 -16.44
N LEU A 184 -0.79 -4.75 -16.01
CA LEU A 184 0.17 -4.44 -14.92
C LEU A 184 -0.16 -5.17 -13.62
N ASN A 185 -1.44 -5.50 -13.39
CA ASN A 185 -1.87 -6.31 -12.24
C ASN A 185 -2.12 -7.80 -12.60
N GLY A 186 -1.67 -8.25 -13.76
CA GLY A 186 -1.79 -9.64 -14.20
C GLY A 186 -3.19 -10.05 -14.69
N ASP A 187 -4.10 -9.10 -14.95
CA ASP A 187 -5.46 -9.38 -15.41
C ASP A 187 -5.61 -9.27 -16.93
N THR A 188 -4.70 -9.90 -17.65
CA THR A 188 -4.67 -9.94 -19.12
C THR A 188 -5.97 -10.49 -19.74
N GLU A 189 -6.58 -11.50 -19.12
CA GLU A 189 -7.84 -12.09 -19.61
C GLU A 189 -8.99 -11.08 -19.54
N LEU A 190 -9.13 -10.38 -18.41
CA LEU A 190 -10.14 -9.34 -18.23
C LEU A 190 -9.95 -8.21 -19.25
N GLY A 191 -8.70 -7.77 -19.45
CA GLY A 191 -8.32 -6.73 -20.41
C GLY A 191 -8.66 -7.11 -21.84
N ASN A 192 -8.26 -8.31 -22.27
CA ASN A 192 -8.54 -8.81 -23.62
C ASN A 192 -10.04 -8.97 -23.88
N ALA A 193 -10.79 -9.49 -22.90
CA ALA A 193 -12.24 -9.60 -23.03
C ALA A 193 -12.90 -8.22 -23.17
N PHE A 194 -12.48 -7.25 -22.38
CA PHE A 194 -12.97 -5.88 -22.44
C PHE A 194 -12.66 -5.22 -23.81
N LYS A 195 -11.42 -5.35 -24.29
CA LYS A 195 -11.02 -4.87 -25.62
C LYS A 195 -11.82 -5.50 -26.74
N PHE A 196 -12.02 -6.81 -26.68
CA PHE A 196 -12.82 -7.54 -27.66
C PHE A 196 -14.27 -7.05 -27.69
N LEU A 197 -14.87 -6.84 -26.51
CA LEU A 197 -16.25 -6.33 -26.40
C LEU A 197 -16.36 -4.91 -26.96
N HIS A 198 -15.40 -4.03 -26.70
CA HIS A 198 -15.37 -2.69 -27.27
C HIS A 198 -15.32 -2.73 -28.81
N SER A 199 -14.38 -3.50 -29.37
CA SER A 199 -14.20 -3.62 -30.84
C SER A 199 -15.45 -4.18 -31.55
N ASN A 200 -16.30 -4.89 -30.84
CA ASN A 200 -17.51 -5.53 -31.38
C ASN A 200 -18.82 -4.90 -30.87
N ALA A 201 -18.74 -3.74 -30.22
CA ALA A 201 -19.91 -3.11 -29.60
C ALA A 201 -20.97 -2.70 -30.64
N ASN A 202 -20.56 -2.13 -31.77
CA ASN A 202 -21.44 -1.68 -32.85
C ASN A 202 -22.73 -0.98 -32.37
N GLY A 203 -22.64 -0.20 -31.29
CA GLY A 203 -23.79 0.46 -30.66
C GLY A 203 -24.63 -0.44 -29.74
N ASN A 204 -24.35 -1.73 -29.69
CA ASN A 204 -25.02 -2.66 -28.77
C ASN A 204 -24.07 -2.98 -27.60
N TYR A 205 -24.34 -2.39 -26.43
CA TYR A 205 -23.55 -2.54 -25.22
C TYR A 205 -24.09 -3.58 -24.23
N GLU A 206 -25.18 -4.27 -24.54
CA GLU A 206 -25.78 -5.31 -23.66
C GLU A 206 -24.77 -6.39 -23.27
N ARG A 207 -23.91 -6.79 -24.23
CA ARG A 207 -22.86 -7.79 -23.95
C ARG A 207 -21.81 -7.26 -22.96
N THR A 208 -21.41 -6.01 -23.13
CA THR A 208 -20.43 -5.37 -22.23
C THR A 208 -21.05 -5.13 -20.86
N GLU A 209 -22.30 -4.68 -20.80
CA GLU A 209 -23.04 -4.51 -19.56
C GLU A 209 -23.13 -5.84 -18.78
N LYS A 210 -23.55 -6.91 -19.47
CA LYS A 210 -23.60 -8.24 -18.87
C LYS A 210 -22.22 -8.70 -18.37
N PHE A 211 -21.19 -8.54 -19.19
CA PHE A 211 -19.82 -8.88 -18.82
C PHE A 211 -19.38 -8.14 -17.55
N LEU A 212 -19.63 -6.83 -17.47
CA LEU A 212 -19.28 -6.03 -16.29
C LEU A 212 -20.12 -6.41 -15.07
N ALA A 213 -21.41 -6.71 -15.26
CA ALA A 213 -22.28 -7.21 -14.19
C ALA A 213 -21.74 -8.53 -13.61
N ASP A 214 -21.42 -9.48 -14.48
CA ASP A 214 -20.89 -10.79 -14.11
C ASP A 214 -19.51 -10.67 -13.40
N ASN A 215 -18.69 -9.68 -13.77
CA ASN A 215 -17.36 -9.44 -13.22
C ASN A 215 -17.32 -8.36 -12.12
N LYS A 216 -18.43 -7.71 -11.77
CA LYS A 216 -18.48 -6.61 -10.80
C LYS A 216 -17.76 -6.96 -9.49
N LYS A 217 -18.13 -8.08 -8.89
CA LYS A 217 -17.55 -8.53 -7.61
C LYS A 217 -16.06 -8.89 -7.75
N TYR A 218 -15.67 -9.44 -8.87
CA TYR A 218 -14.27 -9.72 -9.17
C TYR A 218 -13.46 -8.43 -9.24
N ILE A 219 -13.92 -7.42 -9.98
CA ILE A 219 -13.28 -6.11 -10.10
C ILE A 219 -13.13 -5.45 -8.72
N GLN A 220 -14.20 -5.42 -7.92
CA GLN A 220 -14.16 -4.89 -6.55
C GLN A 220 -13.11 -5.58 -5.69
N ASN A 221 -13.09 -6.92 -5.72
CA ASN A 221 -12.12 -7.70 -4.95
C ASN A 221 -10.67 -7.46 -5.42
N LYS A 222 -10.45 -7.29 -6.72
CA LYS A 222 -9.13 -6.97 -7.26
C LYS A 222 -8.64 -5.61 -6.81
N MET A 223 -9.49 -4.59 -6.82
CA MET A 223 -9.15 -3.25 -6.29
C MET A 223 -8.71 -3.34 -4.81
N VAL A 224 -9.51 -4.00 -3.97
CA VAL A 224 -9.18 -4.18 -2.55
C VAL A 224 -7.88 -4.95 -2.37
N LYS A 225 -7.73 -6.08 -3.07
CA LYS A 225 -6.53 -6.91 -2.97
C LYS A 225 -5.27 -6.14 -3.41
N TYR A 226 -5.38 -5.35 -4.48
CA TYR A 226 -4.27 -4.55 -4.98
C TYR A 226 -3.84 -3.49 -3.94
N VAL A 227 -4.80 -2.76 -3.35
CA VAL A 227 -4.49 -1.77 -2.30
C VAL A 227 -3.87 -2.46 -1.08
N LYS A 228 -4.42 -3.57 -0.62
CA LYS A 228 -3.86 -4.33 0.51
C LYS A 228 -2.42 -4.81 0.27
N ALA A 229 -2.11 -5.20 -0.95
CA ALA A 229 -0.77 -5.66 -1.32
C ALA A 229 0.25 -4.52 -1.48
N ASN A 230 -0.21 -3.30 -1.73
CA ASN A 230 0.63 -2.12 -1.99
C ASN A 230 0.30 -0.97 -1.03
N ILE A 231 -0.18 -1.28 0.15
CA ILE A 231 -0.79 -0.31 1.06
C ILE A 231 0.11 0.86 1.43
N GLU A 232 1.42 0.65 1.48
CA GLU A 232 2.44 1.67 1.77
C GLU A 232 2.53 2.78 0.70
N ARG A 233 1.86 2.59 -0.45
CA ARG A 233 1.81 3.56 -1.56
C ARG A 233 0.53 4.39 -1.58
N PHE A 234 -0.39 4.11 -0.69
CA PHE A 234 -1.72 4.73 -0.60
C PHE A 234 -1.92 5.46 0.72
#